data_910b27e9dadb9024ab10ae3ad0028bd1
#
_entry.id   910b27e9dadb9024ab10ae3ad0028bd1
#
_cell.length_a   1.000
_cell.length_b   1.000
_cell.length_c   1.000
_cell.angle_alpha   90.00
_cell.angle_beta   90.00
_cell.angle_gamma   90.00
#
_symmetry.space_group_name_H-M   'P 1'
#
loop_
_entity.id
_entity.type
_entity.pdbx_description
1 polymer ?
#
loop_
_entity_poly.entity_id
_entity_poly.type
_entity_poly.pdbx_seq_one_letter_code
_entity_poly.pdbx_strand_id
1 'polypeptide(L)' 'MDQHTYENWVKIKATFEESSNTDNMFYKRSVAIVKTRKDPLAKMLGDEK' A
#
# COMPACT_ATOMS: atom_id res chain seq x y z
N MET A 1 -5.26 -5.60 -8.65
CA MET A 1 -3.90 -5.86 -8.12
C MET A 1 -3.75 -7.36 -7.95
N ASP A 2 -2.66 -7.92 -8.44
CA ASP A 2 -2.51 -9.36 -8.31
C ASP A 2 -2.08 -9.73 -6.90
N GLN A 3 -2.21 -11.00 -6.59
CA GLN A 3 -1.98 -11.49 -5.23
C GLN A 3 -0.55 -11.24 -4.77
N HIS A 4 0.41 -11.45 -5.67
CA HIS A 4 1.81 -11.29 -5.31
C HIS A 4 2.13 -9.84 -4.93
N THR A 5 1.62 -8.90 -5.70
CA THR A 5 1.83 -7.49 -5.41
C THR A 5 1.15 -7.10 -4.11
N TYR A 6 -0.06 -7.61 -3.89
CA TYR A 6 -0.76 -7.31 -2.66
C TYR A 6 0.01 -7.82 -1.44
N GLU A 7 0.50 -9.05 -1.51
CA GLU A 7 1.26 -9.61 -0.40
C GLU A 7 2.54 -8.82 -0.13
N ASN A 8 3.14 -8.31 -1.20
CA ASN A 8 4.33 -7.50 -1.05
C ASN A 8 4.01 -6.23 -0.23
N TRP A 9 2.87 -5.60 -0.50
CA TRP A 9 2.47 -4.43 0.25
C TRP A 9 2.12 -4.75 1.70
N VAL A 10 1.58 -5.94 1.96
CA VAL A 10 1.33 -6.37 3.33
C VAL A 10 2.65 -6.44 4.11
N LYS A 11 3.69 -6.97 3.48
CA LYS A 11 4.99 -7.04 4.11
C LYS A 11 5.57 -5.65 4.36
N ILE A 12 5.43 -4.75 3.39
CA ILE A 12 5.92 -3.39 3.54
C ILE A 12 5.23 -2.70 4.72
N LYS A 13 3.93 -2.86 4.80
CA LYS A 13 3.18 -2.28 5.90
C LYS A 13 3.69 -2.81 7.25
N ALA A 14 3.84 -4.12 7.36
CA ALA A 14 4.29 -4.74 8.60
C ALA A 14 5.69 -4.27 8.97
N THR A 15 6.57 -4.14 7.99
CA THR A 15 7.93 -3.69 8.23
C THR A 15 7.95 -2.28 8.82
N PHE A 16 7.16 -1.38 8.25
CA PHE A 16 7.10 -0.03 8.78
C PHE A 16 6.51 0.00 10.19
N GLU A 17 5.50 -0.82 10.44
CA GLU A 17 4.88 -0.85 11.76
C GLU A 17 5.87 -1.39 12.80
N GLU A 18 6.64 -2.38 12.41
CA GLU A 18 7.61 -2.95 13.32
C GLU A 18 8.71 -1.97 13.68
N SER A 19 9.11 -1.13 12.76
CA SER A 19 10.15 -0.13 13.01
C SER A 19 9.57 1.18 13.53
N SER A 20 8.28 1.23 13.77
CA SER A 20 7.58 2.43 14.22
C SER A 20 7.69 3.58 13.21
N ASN A 21 7.91 3.25 11.97
CA ASN A 21 8.06 4.27 10.93
C ASN A 21 6.73 4.45 10.23
N THR A 22 5.75 4.99 10.94
CA THR A 22 4.39 5.08 10.44
C THR A 22 4.02 6.47 9.95
N ASP A 23 5.00 7.38 9.89
CA ASP A 23 4.72 8.74 9.48
C ASP A 23 5.38 9.03 8.14
N ASN A 24 5.21 8.15 7.17
CA ASN A 24 5.76 8.39 5.86
C ASN A 24 4.72 7.97 4.81
N MET A 25 4.91 8.47 3.59
CA MET A 25 3.94 8.26 2.54
C MET A 25 3.84 6.81 2.12
N PHE A 26 4.96 6.10 2.14
CA PHE A 26 4.93 4.70 1.75
C PHE A 26 4.12 3.87 2.73
N TYR A 27 4.23 4.17 4.01
CA TYR A 27 3.41 3.46 4.97
C TYR A 27 1.93 3.76 4.74
N LYS A 28 1.59 5.03 4.56
CA LYS A 28 0.21 5.41 4.35
C LYS A 28 -0.34 4.76 3.08
N ARG A 29 0.48 4.71 2.04
CA ARG A 29 0.09 4.05 0.81
C ARG A 29 -0.14 2.55 1.05
N SER A 30 0.75 1.90 1.79
CA SER A 30 0.61 0.48 2.06
C SER A 30 -0.65 0.19 2.86
N VAL A 31 -0.99 1.05 3.81
CA VAL A 31 -2.21 0.89 4.58
C VAL A 31 -3.43 0.94 3.67
N ALA A 32 -3.46 1.91 2.76
CA ALA A 32 -4.57 2.04 1.85
C ALA A 32 -4.68 0.83 0.93
N ILE A 33 -3.56 0.34 0.45
CA ILE A 33 -3.55 -0.82 -0.45
C ILE A 33 -4.04 -2.07 0.28
N VAL A 34 -3.55 -2.28 1.49
CA VAL A 34 -3.96 -3.46 2.25
C VAL A 34 -5.44 -3.39 2.60
N LYS A 35 -5.93 -2.20 2.88
CA LYS A 35 -7.31 -2.03 3.29
C LYS A 35 -8.28 -2.19 2.12
N THR A 36 -7.93 -1.62 0.96
CA THR A 36 -8.86 -1.59 -0.17
C THR A 36 -8.44 -2.49 -1.31
N ARG A 37 -7.22 -3.00 -1.28
CA ARG A 37 -6.64 -3.79 -2.37
C ARG A 37 -6.49 -2.99 -3.64
N LYS A 38 -6.43 -1.67 -3.52
CA LYS A 38 -6.23 -0.79 -4.65
C LYS A 38 -5.16 0.23 -4.33
N ASP A 39 -4.31 0.50 -5.30
CA ASP A 39 -3.27 1.50 -5.12
C ASP A 39 -3.90 2.89 -5.32
N PRO A 40 -3.87 3.74 -4.31
CA PRO A 40 -4.46 5.08 -4.45
C PRO A 40 -3.79 5.90 -5.55
N LEU A 41 -2.52 5.65 -5.82
CA LEU A 41 -1.85 6.40 -6.88
C LEU A 41 -2.35 5.97 -8.25
N ALA A 42 -2.74 4.73 -8.41
CA ALA A 42 -3.29 4.29 -9.68
C ALA A 42 -4.55 5.06 -10.02
N LYS A 43 -5.35 5.35 -9.01
CA LYS A 43 -6.55 6.11 -9.22
C LYS A 43 -6.22 7.55 -9.58
N MET A 44 -5.22 8.12 -8.92
CA MET A 44 -4.80 9.47 -9.24
C MET A 44 -4.23 9.59 -10.64
N LEU A 45 -3.64 8.52 -11.14
CA LEU A 45 -3.10 8.52 -12.48
C LEU A 45 -4.19 8.32 -13.53
N GLY A 46 -5.41 8.22 -13.13
CA GLY A 46 -6.52 8.15 -14.05
C GLY A 46 -6.72 6.81 -14.70
N ASP A 47 -6.22 5.81 -14.06
CA ASP A 47 -6.28 4.54 -14.59
C ASP A 47 -7.62 3.93 -14.49
N GLU A 48 -8.41 4.33 -14.24
CA GLU A 48 -9.52 3.88 -14.13
C GLU A 48 -10.18 3.26 -14.97
N LYS A 49 -10.02 2.76 -15.45
CA LYS A 49 -10.63 2.16 -16.25
C LYS A 49 -10.94 1.44 -16.07
#